data_cb18fcaa694562c982553fda84b9e363
#
_entry.id   cb18fcaa694562c982553fda84b9e363
#
_cell.length_a   1.000
_cell.length_b   1.000
_cell.length_c   1.000
_cell.angle_alpha   90.00
_cell.angle_beta   90.00
_cell.angle_gamma   90.00
#
_symmetry.space_group_name_H-M   'P 1'
#
loop_
_entity.id
_entity.type
_entity.pdbx_description
1 polymer ?
#
loop_
_entity_poly.entity_id
_entity_poly.type
_entity_poly.pdbx_seq_one_letter_code
_entity_poly.pdbx_strand_id
1 'polypeptide(L)'
;MGNLFKDLTAGAFVYALSKGEELKYYEGSVVSVGQQRVDVPPIPKMPNGQLPTPIIRNVVDVTYSIDGKTYTDAVDITAPAFTTDKLGGIALVATSKDAIVNELHQTEQSVENYITEAEKGLPKKKEQLKACKTLIAQLDTSYKEKQQTEERFTKIEAGQKELADKLDKILAKLGK
;
A
#
# COMPACT_ATOMS: atom_id res chain seq x y z
N MET A 1 -14.93 -24.94 1.10
CA MET A 1 -13.63 -25.02 1.80
C MET A 1 -12.56 -24.96 0.74
N GLY A 2 -11.60 -24.02 0.82
CA GLY A 2 -10.46 -23.97 -0.10
C GLY A 2 -9.53 -25.16 0.13
N ASN A 3 -8.90 -25.67 -0.94
CA ASN A 3 -7.87 -26.69 -0.83
C ASN A 3 -6.68 -26.18 -0.01
N LEU A 4 -6.01 -27.03 0.74
CA LEU A 4 -4.75 -26.68 1.41
C LEU A 4 -3.59 -26.84 0.42
N PHE A 5 -2.51 -26.08 0.60
CA PHE A 5 -1.33 -26.19 -0.28
C PHE A 5 -0.71 -27.60 -0.29
N LYS A 6 -0.72 -28.30 0.83
CA LYS A 6 -0.22 -29.69 0.94
C LYS A 6 -0.97 -30.68 0.05
N ASP A 7 -2.23 -30.37 -0.30
CA ASP A 7 -3.12 -31.25 -1.04
C ASP A 7 -3.15 -30.92 -2.56
N LEU A 8 -2.39 -29.89 -2.97
CA LEU A 8 -2.32 -29.50 -4.37
C LEU A 8 -1.39 -30.42 -5.15
N THR A 9 -1.70 -30.58 -6.42
CA THR A 9 -0.87 -31.30 -7.40
C THR A 9 -0.28 -30.31 -8.41
N ALA A 10 0.74 -30.75 -9.13
CA ALA A 10 1.30 -29.98 -10.24
C ALA A 10 0.21 -29.60 -11.24
N GLY A 11 0.21 -28.35 -11.70
CA GLY A 11 -0.81 -27.78 -12.57
C GLY A 11 -2.03 -27.19 -11.85
N ALA A 12 -2.18 -27.38 -10.54
CA ALA A 12 -3.24 -26.73 -9.77
C ALA A 12 -3.06 -25.20 -9.79
N PHE A 13 -4.17 -24.46 -9.89
CA PHE A 13 -4.12 -22.99 -9.90
C PHE A 13 -3.77 -22.43 -8.52
N VAL A 14 -3.00 -21.35 -8.53
CA VAL A 14 -2.76 -20.47 -7.41
C VAL A 14 -3.03 -19.03 -7.83
N TYR A 15 -3.44 -18.22 -6.87
CA TYR A 15 -3.83 -16.84 -7.06
C TYR A 15 -2.99 -15.97 -6.15
N ALA A 16 -2.49 -14.84 -6.66
CA ALA A 16 -1.69 -13.94 -5.86
C ALA A 16 -2.18 -12.49 -5.97
N LEU A 17 -2.10 -11.78 -4.85
CA LEU A 17 -2.37 -10.35 -4.75
C LEU A 17 -1.12 -9.68 -4.17
N SER A 18 -0.38 -8.95 -5.01
CA SER A 18 0.73 -8.11 -4.55
C SER A 18 0.19 -6.79 -4.03
N LYS A 19 0.67 -6.39 -2.84
CA LYS A 19 0.33 -5.15 -2.15
C LYS A 19 1.54 -4.20 -2.11
N GLY A 20 2.21 -4.02 -3.26
CA GLY A 20 3.29 -3.06 -3.41
C GLY A 20 2.77 -1.63 -3.55
N GLU A 21 3.44 -0.79 -4.35
CA GLU A 21 2.97 0.56 -4.67
C GLU A 21 1.61 0.53 -5.39
N GLU A 22 1.36 -0.51 -6.17
CA GLU A 22 0.08 -0.79 -6.83
C GLU A 22 -0.40 -2.18 -6.45
N LEU A 23 -1.72 -2.32 -6.31
CA LEU A 23 -2.35 -3.64 -6.17
C LEU A 23 -2.30 -4.37 -7.51
N LYS A 24 -1.69 -5.57 -7.52
CA LYS A 24 -1.60 -6.40 -8.73
C LYS A 24 -2.08 -7.80 -8.45
N TYR A 25 -3.00 -8.27 -9.28
CA TYR A 25 -3.51 -9.63 -9.25
C TYR A 25 -2.78 -10.49 -10.26
N TYR A 26 -2.46 -11.71 -9.86
CA TYR A 26 -1.81 -12.70 -10.69
C TYR A 26 -2.51 -14.05 -10.59
N GLU A 27 -2.52 -14.77 -11.69
CA GLU A 27 -2.86 -16.20 -11.74
C GLU A 27 -1.60 -17.00 -12.06
N GLY A 28 -1.43 -18.10 -11.38
CA GLY A 28 -0.30 -18.97 -11.56
C GLY A 28 -0.67 -20.43 -11.39
N SER A 29 0.32 -21.29 -11.40
CA SER A 29 0.13 -22.71 -11.21
C SER A 29 1.19 -23.31 -10.30
N VAL A 30 0.81 -24.33 -9.57
CA VAL A 30 1.74 -25.15 -8.78
C VAL A 30 2.64 -25.94 -9.74
N VAL A 31 3.93 -25.89 -9.53
CA VAL A 31 4.93 -26.71 -10.22
C VAL A 31 5.15 -28.01 -9.47
N SER A 32 5.35 -27.92 -8.14
CA SER A 32 5.50 -29.08 -7.27
C SER A 32 5.18 -28.74 -5.82
N VAL A 33 4.80 -29.77 -5.07
CA VAL A 33 4.66 -29.69 -3.61
C VAL A 33 5.62 -30.71 -3.00
N GLY A 34 6.51 -30.25 -2.12
CA GLY A 34 7.49 -31.08 -1.46
C GLY A 34 6.90 -31.96 -0.36
N GLN A 35 7.76 -32.75 0.28
CA GLN A 35 7.35 -33.52 1.44
C GLN A 35 7.17 -32.62 2.67
N GLN A 36 6.27 -33.04 3.55
CA GLN A 36 6.06 -32.36 4.81
C GLN A 36 7.33 -32.44 5.68
N ARG A 37 7.74 -31.32 6.26
CA ARG A 37 8.87 -31.22 7.17
C ARG A 37 8.58 -30.29 8.34
N VAL A 38 9.36 -30.45 9.39
CA VAL A 38 9.33 -29.51 10.51
C VAL A 38 10.23 -28.31 10.19
N ASP A 39 9.69 -27.13 10.37
CA ASP A 39 10.39 -25.84 10.21
C ASP A 39 10.53 -25.17 11.57
N VAL A 40 11.77 -24.82 11.92
CA VAL A 40 12.09 -24.06 13.13
C VAL A 40 12.71 -22.73 12.68
N PRO A 41 11.91 -21.65 12.58
CA PRO A 41 12.44 -20.37 12.17
C PRO A 41 13.53 -19.88 13.12
N PRO A 42 14.52 -19.14 12.61
CA PRO A 42 15.59 -18.60 13.45
C PRO A 42 15.00 -17.71 14.56
N ILE A 43 15.47 -17.94 15.78
CA ILE A 43 15.00 -17.19 16.95
C ILE A 43 15.57 -15.76 16.88
N PRO A 44 14.73 -14.72 16.83
CA PRO A 44 15.22 -13.34 16.84
C PRO A 44 15.92 -13.04 18.17
N LYS A 45 17.11 -12.43 18.11
CA LYS A 45 17.81 -11.97 19.32
C LYS A 45 17.02 -10.81 19.94
N MET A 46 16.46 -11.03 21.12
CA MET A 46 15.79 -9.97 21.87
C MET A 46 16.81 -9.06 22.59
N PRO A 47 16.59 -7.74 22.64
CA PRO A 47 17.49 -6.78 23.31
C PRO A 47 17.71 -7.09 24.81
N ASN A 48 16.81 -7.77 25.45
CA ASN A 48 16.81 -8.10 26.89
C ASN A 48 17.40 -9.47 27.22
N GLY A 49 17.98 -10.18 26.25
CA GLY A 49 18.58 -11.50 26.48
C GLY A 49 17.59 -12.65 26.74
N GLN A 50 16.28 -12.38 26.71
CA GLN A 50 15.28 -13.44 26.78
C GLN A 50 15.17 -14.14 25.42
N LEU A 51 15.30 -15.47 25.41
CA LEU A 51 15.07 -16.27 24.22
C LEU A 51 13.56 -16.55 24.10
N PRO A 52 12.88 -16.11 23.04
CA PRO A 52 11.50 -16.48 22.82
C PRO A 52 11.40 -17.99 22.58
N THR A 53 10.27 -18.58 22.96
CA THR A 53 10.01 -20.00 22.69
C THR A 53 10.00 -20.21 21.17
N PRO A 54 10.75 -21.20 20.64
CA PRO A 54 10.76 -21.47 19.22
C PRO A 54 9.37 -21.91 18.76
N ILE A 55 8.86 -21.27 17.69
CA ILE A 55 7.61 -21.66 17.05
C ILE A 55 7.93 -22.78 16.08
N ILE A 56 7.58 -24.01 16.44
CA ILE A 56 7.72 -25.19 15.58
C ILE A 56 6.51 -25.26 14.66
N ARG A 57 6.75 -25.28 13.34
CA ARG A 57 5.68 -25.37 12.31
C ARG A 57 5.90 -26.60 11.43
N ASN A 58 4.81 -27.23 11.02
CA ASN A 58 4.85 -28.24 9.97
C ASN A 58 4.60 -27.55 8.63
N VAL A 59 5.54 -27.65 7.71
CA VAL A 59 5.48 -26.97 6.41
C VAL A 59 5.69 -27.95 5.26
N VAL A 60 5.25 -27.53 4.09
CA VAL A 60 5.60 -28.10 2.79
C VAL A 60 6.25 -27.01 1.94
N ASP A 61 7.26 -27.37 1.15
CA ASP A 61 7.85 -26.47 0.18
C ASP A 61 6.99 -26.48 -1.07
N VAL A 62 6.31 -25.36 -1.35
CA VAL A 62 5.46 -25.18 -2.52
C VAL A 62 6.22 -24.41 -3.58
N THR A 63 6.44 -25.07 -4.72
CA THR A 63 7.00 -24.42 -5.90
C THR A 63 5.86 -24.07 -6.85
N TYR A 64 5.77 -22.81 -7.24
CA TYR A 64 4.72 -22.29 -8.10
C TYR A 64 5.27 -21.31 -9.15
N SER A 65 4.56 -21.15 -10.24
CA SER A 65 4.92 -20.25 -11.33
C SER A 65 3.88 -19.15 -11.48
N ILE A 66 4.34 -17.90 -11.53
CA ILE A 66 3.54 -16.69 -11.81
C ILE A 66 4.31 -15.83 -12.79
N ASP A 67 3.65 -15.38 -13.86
CA ASP A 67 4.26 -14.58 -14.96
C ASP A 67 5.53 -15.21 -15.53
N GLY A 68 5.54 -16.53 -15.70
CA GLY A 68 6.67 -17.27 -16.23
C GLY A 68 7.90 -17.38 -15.31
N LYS A 69 7.81 -16.85 -14.09
CA LYS A 69 8.84 -16.98 -13.06
C LYS A 69 8.43 -18.03 -12.03
N THR A 70 9.40 -18.77 -11.53
CA THR A 70 9.20 -19.84 -10.55
C THR A 70 9.68 -19.38 -9.18
N TYR A 71 8.86 -19.63 -8.18
CA TYR A 71 9.11 -19.30 -6.77
C TYR A 71 8.92 -20.54 -5.91
N THR A 72 9.60 -20.60 -4.78
CA THR A 72 9.43 -21.67 -3.78
C THR A 72 9.31 -21.04 -2.40
N ASP A 73 8.26 -21.40 -1.67
CA ASP A 73 8.01 -20.97 -0.30
C ASP A 73 7.67 -22.14 0.61
N ALA A 74 8.11 -22.05 1.88
CA ALA A 74 7.73 -22.98 2.92
C ALA A 74 6.38 -22.56 3.51
N VAL A 75 5.35 -23.33 3.26
CA VAL A 75 3.96 -23.03 3.59
C VAL A 75 3.46 -23.97 4.68
N ASP A 76 2.80 -23.42 5.69
CA ASP A 76 2.15 -24.21 6.73
C ASP A 76 1.15 -25.21 6.13
N ILE A 77 1.18 -26.45 6.58
CA ILE A 77 0.34 -27.52 6.03
C ILE A 77 -1.17 -27.29 6.21
N THR A 78 -1.54 -26.41 7.13
CA THR A 78 -2.94 -26.06 7.44
C THR A 78 -3.40 -24.78 6.77
N ALA A 79 -2.49 -24.03 6.11
CA ALA A 79 -2.78 -22.75 5.54
C ALA A 79 -3.37 -22.87 4.12
N PRO A 80 -4.52 -22.24 3.82
CA PRO A 80 -5.05 -22.10 2.46
C PRO A 80 -4.45 -20.89 1.73
N ALA A 81 -3.69 -20.03 2.45
CA ALA A 81 -3.02 -18.86 1.92
C ALA A 81 -1.76 -18.55 2.74
N PHE A 82 -0.78 -17.89 2.13
CA PHE A 82 0.43 -17.42 2.81
C PHE A 82 0.90 -16.10 2.21
N THR A 83 1.79 -15.41 2.92
CA THR A 83 2.40 -14.17 2.44
C THR A 83 3.84 -14.42 2.00
N THR A 84 4.25 -13.72 0.93
CA THR A 84 5.61 -13.73 0.39
C THR A 84 6.03 -12.31 -0.02
N ASP A 85 7.33 -12.03 -0.03
CA ASP A 85 7.91 -10.78 -0.52
C ASP A 85 8.51 -10.91 -1.94
N LYS A 86 8.39 -12.08 -2.55
CA LYS A 86 9.03 -12.43 -3.83
C LYS A 86 8.34 -11.85 -5.07
N LEU A 87 7.14 -11.27 -4.92
CA LEU A 87 6.33 -10.75 -6.02
C LEU A 87 6.35 -9.20 -6.13
N GLY A 88 7.50 -8.58 -5.81
CA GLY A 88 7.67 -7.13 -5.92
C GLY A 88 7.02 -6.33 -4.78
N GLY A 89 6.93 -6.92 -3.61
CA GLY A 89 6.35 -6.40 -2.38
C GLY A 89 5.65 -7.51 -1.62
N ILE A 90 5.01 -7.17 -0.49
CA ILE A 90 4.23 -8.14 0.27
C ILE A 90 3.06 -8.61 -0.58
N ALA A 91 3.00 -9.89 -0.86
CA ALA A 91 1.92 -10.50 -1.63
C ALA A 91 1.26 -11.63 -0.85
N LEU A 92 -0.06 -11.73 -0.96
CA LEU A 92 -0.82 -12.90 -0.53
C LEU A 92 -0.87 -13.90 -1.68
N VAL A 93 -0.51 -15.14 -1.41
CA VAL A 93 -0.68 -16.28 -2.36
C VAL A 93 -1.71 -17.23 -1.76
N ALA A 94 -2.71 -17.61 -2.53
CA ALA A 94 -3.84 -18.40 -2.06
C ALA A 94 -4.23 -19.51 -3.05
N THR A 95 -4.89 -20.55 -2.53
CA THR A 95 -5.40 -21.68 -3.31
C THR A 95 -6.75 -21.40 -3.95
N SER A 96 -7.40 -20.27 -3.63
CA SER A 96 -8.72 -19.90 -4.17
C SER A 96 -8.81 -18.41 -4.47
N LYS A 97 -9.61 -18.07 -5.48
CA LYS A 97 -9.94 -16.66 -5.80
C LYS A 97 -10.71 -15.98 -4.66
N ASP A 98 -11.55 -16.71 -3.95
CA ASP A 98 -12.35 -16.17 -2.85
C ASP A 98 -11.47 -15.62 -1.72
N ALA A 99 -10.33 -16.26 -1.45
CA ALA A 99 -9.37 -15.75 -0.47
C ALA A 99 -8.79 -14.39 -0.91
N ILE A 100 -8.51 -14.23 -2.20
CA ILE A 100 -8.04 -12.95 -2.77
C ILE A 100 -9.13 -11.89 -2.70
N VAL A 101 -10.38 -12.24 -3.04
CA VAL A 101 -11.53 -11.31 -2.97
C VAL A 101 -11.76 -10.85 -1.54
N ASN A 102 -11.72 -11.76 -0.56
CA ASN A 102 -11.85 -11.42 0.85
C ASN A 102 -10.74 -10.46 1.30
N GLU A 103 -9.50 -10.69 0.86
CA GLU A 103 -8.37 -9.82 1.16
C GLU A 103 -8.51 -8.43 0.53
N LEU A 104 -9.07 -8.36 -0.69
CA LEU A 104 -9.38 -7.09 -1.34
C LEU A 104 -10.43 -6.31 -0.56
N HIS A 105 -11.52 -6.95 -0.10
CA HIS A 105 -12.53 -6.30 0.72
C HIS A 105 -11.98 -5.80 2.06
N GLN A 106 -11.12 -6.58 2.71
CA GLN A 106 -10.45 -6.12 3.94
C GLN A 106 -9.53 -4.92 3.68
N THR A 107 -8.83 -4.94 2.56
CA THR A 107 -7.95 -3.83 2.15
C THR A 107 -8.76 -2.58 1.83
N GLU A 108 -9.86 -2.71 1.05
CA GLU A 108 -10.81 -1.65 0.75
C GLU A 108 -11.32 -0.99 2.04
N GLN A 109 -11.88 -1.77 2.95
CA GLN A 109 -12.42 -1.28 4.21
C GLN A 109 -11.35 -0.60 5.08
N SER A 110 -10.13 -1.13 5.10
CA SER A 110 -9.01 -0.52 5.83
C SER A 110 -8.62 0.83 5.25
N VAL A 111 -8.57 0.95 3.91
CA VAL A 111 -8.26 2.21 3.22
C VAL A 111 -9.37 3.24 3.42
N GLU A 112 -10.64 2.84 3.31
CA GLU A 112 -11.78 3.74 3.57
C GLU A 112 -11.77 4.28 5.00
N ASN A 113 -11.50 3.42 5.99
CA ASN A 113 -11.36 3.84 7.38
C ASN A 113 -10.21 4.83 7.55
N TYR A 114 -9.06 4.56 6.93
CA TYR A 114 -7.91 5.45 6.97
C TYR A 114 -8.23 6.82 6.37
N ILE A 115 -8.88 6.88 5.21
CA ILE A 115 -9.31 8.13 4.56
C ILE A 115 -10.26 8.89 5.47
N THR A 116 -11.27 8.20 6.02
CA THR A 116 -12.27 8.81 6.92
C THR A 116 -11.63 9.40 8.17
N GLU A 117 -10.69 8.70 8.79
CA GLU A 117 -9.97 9.20 9.97
C GLU A 117 -9.03 10.37 9.62
N ALA A 118 -8.37 10.32 8.47
CA ALA A 118 -7.55 11.42 7.97
C ALA A 118 -8.39 12.68 7.71
N GLU A 119 -9.56 12.53 7.09
CA GLU A 119 -10.49 13.64 6.83
C GLU A 119 -11.03 14.26 8.11
N LYS A 120 -11.39 13.46 9.13
CA LYS A 120 -11.80 13.94 10.45
C LYS A 120 -10.70 14.74 11.15
N GLY A 121 -9.45 14.33 11.00
CA GLY A 121 -8.31 15.01 11.60
C GLY A 121 -7.86 16.27 10.85
N LEU A 122 -8.20 16.39 9.58
CA LEU A 122 -7.73 17.46 8.70
C LEU A 122 -8.12 18.88 9.15
N PRO A 123 -9.38 19.17 9.58
CA PRO A 123 -9.78 20.49 10.07
C PRO A 123 -8.92 20.94 11.25
N LYS A 124 -8.73 20.06 12.24
CA LYS A 124 -7.94 20.34 13.43
C LYS A 124 -6.47 20.62 13.11
N LYS A 125 -5.88 19.87 12.19
CA LYS A 125 -4.51 20.12 11.70
C LYS A 125 -4.39 21.43 10.92
N LYS A 126 -5.42 21.79 10.12
CA LYS A 126 -5.46 23.09 9.43
C LYS A 126 -5.52 24.26 10.42
N GLU A 127 -6.29 24.16 11.51
CA GLU A 127 -6.33 25.15 12.58
C GLU A 127 -4.97 25.27 13.29
N GLN A 128 -4.34 24.16 13.61
CA GLN A 128 -2.99 24.14 14.20
C GLN A 128 -1.97 24.81 13.28
N LEU A 129 -2.02 24.50 11.98
CA LEU A 129 -1.13 25.13 10.99
C LEU A 129 -1.35 26.63 10.92
N LYS A 130 -2.62 27.11 10.94
CA LYS A 130 -2.96 28.52 10.96
C LYS A 130 -2.43 29.20 12.22
N ALA A 131 -2.60 28.58 13.38
CA ALA A 131 -2.07 29.08 14.66
C ALA A 131 -0.53 29.17 14.63
N CYS A 132 0.15 28.14 14.12
CA CYS A 132 1.61 28.16 13.96
C CYS A 132 2.08 29.30 13.07
N LYS A 133 1.44 29.49 11.89
CA LYS A 133 1.77 30.60 10.96
C LYS A 133 1.59 31.95 11.63
N THR A 134 0.52 32.13 12.40
CA THR A 134 0.26 33.37 13.16
C THR A 134 1.35 33.63 14.20
N LEU A 135 1.72 32.61 14.98
CA LEU A 135 2.77 32.74 15.98
C LEU A 135 4.14 33.03 15.36
N ILE A 136 4.49 32.36 14.26
CA ILE A 136 5.73 32.63 13.53
C ILE A 136 5.74 34.09 13.03
N ALA A 137 4.63 34.54 12.45
CA ALA A 137 4.54 35.93 11.97
C ALA A 137 4.61 36.99 13.11
N GLN A 138 4.27 36.60 14.34
CA GLN A 138 4.43 37.47 15.53
C GLN A 138 5.87 37.50 16.06
N LEU A 139 6.57 36.35 15.99
CA LEU A 139 7.89 36.18 16.57
C LEU A 139 9.01 36.46 15.56
N ASP A 140 8.77 36.29 14.27
CA ASP A 140 9.72 36.49 13.19
C ASP A 140 9.21 37.54 12.20
N THR A 141 9.78 38.75 12.29
CA THR A 141 9.42 39.85 11.40
C THR A 141 9.76 39.57 9.94
N SER A 142 10.85 38.83 9.67
CA SER A 142 11.26 38.46 8.30
C SER A 142 10.29 37.47 7.66
N TYR A 143 9.67 36.62 8.44
CA TYR A 143 8.63 35.70 7.99
C TYR A 143 7.35 36.45 7.60
N LYS A 144 6.98 37.47 8.35
CA LYS A 144 5.84 38.32 8.05
C LYS A 144 6.00 39.06 6.72
N GLU A 145 7.19 39.58 6.43
CA GLU A 145 7.49 40.22 5.17
C GLU A 145 7.43 39.25 3.98
N LYS A 146 7.95 38.02 4.17
CA LYS A 146 7.84 36.94 3.17
C LYS A 146 6.38 36.56 2.89
N GLN A 147 5.55 36.36 3.91
CA GLN A 147 4.15 36.06 3.73
C GLN A 147 3.40 37.18 2.96
N GLN A 148 3.65 38.44 3.32
CA GLN A 148 3.04 39.55 2.58
C GLN A 148 3.48 39.58 1.12
N THR A 149 4.72 39.24 0.84
CA THR A 149 5.26 39.16 -0.52
C THR A 149 4.61 38.02 -1.30
N GLU A 150 4.49 36.84 -0.71
CA GLU A 150 3.81 35.69 -1.33
C GLU A 150 2.32 35.97 -1.60
N GLU A 151 1.62 36.59 -0.66
CA GLU A 151 0.21 36.99 -0.88
C GLU A 151 0.06 38.00 -2.03
N ARG A 152 1.00 38.93 -2.16
CA ARG A 152 1.00 39.88 -3.28
C ARG A 152 1.28 39.19 -4.61
N PHE A 153 2.24 38.26 -4.67
CA PHE A 153 2.50 37.47 -5.87
C PHE A 153 1.30 36.62 -6.27
N THR A 154 0.64 35.94 -5.34
CA THR A 154 -0.56 35.13 -5.62
C THR A 154 -1.71 36.01 -6.20
N LYS A 155 -1.89 37.23 -5.68
CA LYS A 155 -2.89 38.18 -6.22
C LYS A 155 -2.54 38.66 -7.62
N ILE A 156 -1.24 38.89 -7.88
CA ILE A 156 -0.77 39.30 -9.22
C ILE A 156 -0.99 38.18 -10.23
N GLU A 157 -0.62 36.95 -9.88
CA GLU A 157 -0.82 35.77 -10.73
C GLU A 157 -2.29 35.51 -11.03
N ALA A 158 -3.17 35.64 -10.03
CA ALA A 158 -4.61 35.53 -10.22
C ALA A 158 -5.14 36.62 -11.14
N GLY A 159 -4.68 37.88 -10.98
CA GLY A 159 -5.03 38.97 -11.85
C GLY A 159 -4.53 38.81 -13.29
N GLN A 160 -3.32 38.30 -13.47
CA GLN A 160 -2.79 38.00 -14.80
C GLN A 160 -3.61 36.93 -15.52
N LYS A 161 -3.97 35.85 -14.79
CA LYS A 161 -4.83 34.80 -15.33
C LYS A 161 -6.21 35.33 -15.75
N GLU A 162 -6.82 36.16 -14.91
CA GLU A 162 -8.11 36.79 -15.25
C GLU A 162 -8.02 37.70 -16.48
N LEU A 163 -6.91 38.44 -16.61
CA LEU A 163 -6.65 39.27 -17.79
C LEU A 163 -6.43 38.43 -19.05
N ALA A 164 -5.69 37.35 -18.96
CA ALA A 164 -5.50 36.40 -20.07
C ALA A 164 -6.85 35.81 -20.52
N ASP A 165 -7.68 35.33 -19.58
CA ASP A 165 -9.02 34.81 -19.88
C ASP A 165 -9.94 35.86 -20.54
N LYS A 166 -9.82 37.14 -20.15
CA LYS A 166 -10.57 38.26 -20.78
C LYS A 166 -10.05 38.56 -22.18
N LEU A 167 -8.74 38.55 -22.38
CA LEU A 167 -8.11 38.73 -23.69
C LEU A 167 -8.53 37.64 -24.67
N ASP A 168 -8.51 36.39 -24.25
CA ASP A 168 -8.94 35.26 -25.07
C ASP A 168 -10.42 35.37 -25.48
N LYS A 169 -11.28 35.82 -24.55
CA LYS A 169 -12.69 36.08 -24.85
C LYS A 169 -12.90 37.24 -25.85
N ILE A 170 -12.06 38.27 -25.80
CA ILE A 170 -12.11 39.41 -26.76
C ILE A 170 -11.61 38.93 -28.12
N LEU A 171 -10.49 38.20 -28.19
CA LEU A 171 -9.95 37.67 -29.44
C LEU A 171 -10.96 36.72 -30.11
N ALA A 172 -11.63 35.87 -29.35
CA ALA A 172 -12.67 34.96 -29.86
C ALA A 172 -13.90 35.73 -30.43
N LYS A 173 -14.15 36.97 -29.97
CA LYS A 173 -15.24 37.84 -30.50
C LYS A 173 -14.81 38.62 -31.72
N LEU A 174 -13.54 38.95 -31.86
CA LEU A 174 -13.01 39.73 -33.00
C LEU A 174 -12.61 38.85 -34.20
N GLY A 175 -12.46 37.55 -33.99
CA GLY A 175 -12.13 36.58 -35.05
C GLY A 175 -13.34 35.93 -35.72
N LYS A 176 -14.55 36.47 -35.56
CA LYS A 176 -15.78 36.06 -36.26
C LYS A 176 -16.18 37.06 -37.29
#